data_f518de42a513e3a457f40d35e25896d2
#
_entry.id   f518de42a513e3a457f40d35e25896d2
#
_cell.length_a   1.000
_cell.length_b   1.000
_cell.length_c   1.000
_cell.angle_alpha   90.00
_cell.angle_beta   90.00
_cell.angle_gamma   90.00
#
_symmetry.space_group_name_H-M   'P 1'
#
loop_
_entity.id
_entity.type
_entity.pdbx_description
1 polymer ?
#
loop_
_entity_poly.entity_id
_entity_poly.type
_entity_poly.pdbx_seq_one_letter_code
_entity_poly.pdbx_strand_id
1 'polypeptide(L)'
;ETERRGVKYALEFRFFRNRRRQIFLGGQPIPTRDLIGTLNVVLFSPEDLLFVKGAPEGRRRFLNMELSQADATYFYDLAVYTRLLSQRNALLKRLRERGGRPEELQPWDVQLAEKAVRVVQKRQEAVKKLSDFAGEVHQRLTGGEEKLTIEYRRHGPDEVAEALLSWYNNTLRDSAAADIRRGSTGVGPHLDDLILKVNGAE
;
A
#
# COMPACT_ATOMS: atom_id res chain seq x y z
N GLU A 1 -23.11 15.47 -6.63
CA GLU A 1 -22.22 16.55 -7.10
C GLU A 1 -21.00 16.62 -6.18
N THR A 2 -19.85 16.89 -6.74
CA THR A 2 -18.61 17.14 -6.01
C THR A 2 -17.97 18.45 -6.50
N GLU A 3 -17.26 19.15 -5.63
CA GLU A 3 -16.58 20.39 -5.97
C GLU A 3 -15.08 20.23 -5.77
N ARG A 4 -14.29 20.66 -6.76
CA ARG A 4 -12.83 20.69 -6.65
C ARG A 4 -12.31 22.00 -7.23
N ARG A 5 -11.56 22.77 -6.42
CA ARG A 5 -11.01 24.08 -6.79
C ARG A 5 -12.08 25.07 -7.34
N GLY A 6 -13.28 25.06 -6.75
CA GLY A 6 -14.38 25.92 -7.16
C GLY A 6 -15.15 25.44 -8.40
N VAL A 7 -14.82 24.27 -8.96
CA VAL A 7 -15.52 23.70 -10.10
C VAL A 7 -16.39 22.52 -9.64
N LYS A 8 -17.69 22.61 -9.92
CA LYS A 8 -18.63 21.52 -9.62
C LYS A 8 -18.61 20.48 -10.72
N TYR A 9 -18.50 19.22 -10.32
CA TYR A 9 -18.56 18.07 -11.21
C TYR A 9 -19.72 17.16 -10.83
N ALA A 10 -20.47 16.69 -11.83
CA ALA A 10 -21.41 15.60 -11.64
C ALA A 10 -20.65 14.27 -11.81
N LEU A 11 -20.58 13.47 -10.73
CA LEU A 11 -20.04 12.12 -10.78
C LEU A 11 -21.21 11.14 -10.74
N GLU A 12 -21.32 10.31 -11.79
CA GLU A 12 -22.41 9.35 -11.93
C GLU A 12 -21.87 7.93 -12.04
N PHE A 13 -22.46 7.01 -11.27
CA PHE A 13 -22.16 5.58 -11.33
C PHE A 13 -23.38 4.84 -11.87
N ARG A 14 -23.20 4.12 -12.97
CA ARG A 14 -24.23 3.24 -13.53
C ARG A 14 -23.86 1.79 -13.26
N PHE A 15 -24.68 1.12 -12.49
CA PHE A 15 -24.54 -0.30 -12.17
C PHE A 15 -25.47 -1.13 -13.04
N PHE A 16 -24.95 -2.22 -13.58
CA PHE A 16 -25.71 -3.13 -14.44
C PHE A 16 -25.61 -4.55 -13.89
N ARG A 17 -26.71 -5.30 -14.01
CA ARG A 17 -26.75 -6.67 -13.51
C ARG A 17 -25.76 -7.63 -14.18
N ASN A 18 -25.50 -7.43 -15.50
CA ASN A 18 -24.72 -8.37 -16.32
C ASN A 18 -23.57 -7.69 -17.10
N ARG A 19 -23.16 -6.49 -16.72
CA ARG A 19 -22.03 -5.75 -17.34
C ARG A 19 -21.22 -5.05 -16.28
N ARG A 20 -20.00 -4.63 -16.68
CA ARG A 20 -19.17 -3.78 -15.83
C ARG A 20 -19.86 -2.45 -15.57
N ARG A 21 -19.72 -1.94 -14.33
CA ARG A 21 -20.15 -0.59 -13.99
C ARG A 21 -19.52 0.44 -14.91
N GLN A 22 -20.24 1.50 -15.20
CA GLN A 22 -19.76 2.66 -15.92
C GLN A 22 -19.69 3.86 -14.98
N ILE A 23 -18.68 4.71 -15.19
CA ILE A 23 -18.46 5.91 -14.39
C ILE A 23 -18.42 7.08 -15.36
N PHE A 24 -19.13 8.16 -15.01
CA PHE A 24 -19.17 9.40 -15.80
C PHE A 24 -18.76 10.56 -14.92
N LEU A 25 -17.95 11.45 -15.46
CA LEU A 25 -17.57 12.72 -14.86
C LEU A 25 -17.99 13.85 -15.80
N GLY A 26 -18.88 14.75 -15.33
CA GLY A 26 -19.44 15.80 -16.19
C GLY A 26 -20.14 15.27 -17.43
N GLY A 27 -20.78 14.10 -17.33
CA GLY A 27 -21.44 13.42 -18.45
C GLY A 27 -20.53 12.63 -19.38
N GLN A 28 -19.21 12.69 -19.23
CA GLN A 28 -18.25 11.95 -20.02
C GLN A 28 -17.84 10.64 -19.34
N PRO A 29 -17.79 9.50 -20.05
CA PRO A 29 -17.36 8.23 -19.47
C PRO A 29 -15.87 8.28 -19.14
N ILE A 30 -15.53 7.86 -17.92
CA ILE A 30 -14.14 7.78 -17.45
C ILE A 30 -13.79 6.37 -16.98
N PRO A 31 -12.55 5.90 -17.16
CA PRO A 31 -12.09 4.66 -16.57
C PRO A 31 -11.98 4.80 -15.05
N THR A 32 -12.13 3.69 -14.33
CA THR A 32 -12.08 3.69 -12.84
C THR A 32 -10.79 4.30 -12.28
N ARG A 33 -9.67 4.19 -13.00
CA ARG A 33 -8.38 4.77 -12.58
C ARG A 33 -8.43 6.31 -12.51
N ASP A 34 -9.21 6.95 -13.37
CA ASP A 34 -9.30 8.42 -13.46
C ASP A 34 -10.25 9.00 -12.39
N LEU A 35 -10.98 8.13 -11.68
CA LEU A 35 -11.74 8.49 -10.50
C LEU A 35 -10.84 8.82 -9.29
N ILE A 36 -9.65 8.22 -9.26
CA ILE A 36 -8.69 8.40 -8.17
C ILE A 36 -8.21 9.85 -8.14
N GLY A 37 -8.32 10.48 -6.96
CA GLY A 37 -8.04 11.90 -6.78
C GLY A 37 -9.13 12.85 -7.31
N THR A 38 -10.20 12.34 -7.92
CA THR A 38 -11.38 13.16 -8.28
C THR A 38 -12.33 13.32 -7.09
N LEU A 39 -12.52 12.27 -6.32
CA LEU A 39 -13.33 12.26 -5.12
C LEU A 39 -12.59 11.49 -4.02
N ASN A 40 -12.32 12.17 -2.90
CA ASN A 40 -11.80 11.52 -1.70
C ASN A 40 -12.99 11.22 -0.78
N VAL A 41 -13.13 9.96 -0.38
CA VAL A 41 -14.23 9.48 0.46
C VAL A 41 -13.65 8.94 1.75
N VAL A 42 -14.14 9.46 2.87
CA VAL A 42 -13.89 8.87 4.20
C VAL A 42 -15.17 8.18 4.62
N LEU A 43 -15.07 6.88 4.83
CA LEU A 43 -16.17 6.05 5.34
C LEU A 43 -15.73 5.48 6.69
N PHE A 44 -16.60 5.59 7.67
CA PHE A 44 -16.44 4.91 8.97
C PHE A 44 -17.50 3.82 9.11
N SER A 45 -17.07 2.62 9.46
CA SER A 45 -17.93 1.48 9.69
C SER A 45 -17.48 0.70 10.94
N PRO A 46 -18.36 -0.12 11.57
CA PRO A 46 -17.96 -0.94 12.71
C PRO A 46 -16.78 -1.88 12.41
N GLU A 47 -16.61 -2.29 11.15
CA GLU A 47 -15.48 -3.11 10.69
C GLU A 47 -14.14 -2.40 10.82
N ASP A 48 -14.12 -1.06 10.85
CA ASP A 48 -12.89 -0.28 11.02
C ASP A 48 -12.25 -0.46 12.40
N LEU A 49 -13.00 -0.97 13.39
CA LEU A 49 -12.44 -1.43 14.66
C LEU A 49 -11.44 -2.58 14.49
N LEU A 50 -11.56 -3.35 13.41
CA LEU A 50 -10.58 -4.38 13.03
C LEU A 50 -9.23 -3.78 12.58
N PHE A 51 -9.18 -2.48 12.28
CA PHE A 51 -7.91 -1.79 12.02
C PHE A 51 -6.95 -1.92 13.20
N VAL A 52 -7.46 -1.80 14.42
CA VAL A 52 -6.65 -1.92 15.64
C VAL A 52 -6.41 -3.40 15.99
N LYS A 53 -7.46 -4.23 15.98
CA LYS A 53 -7.43 -5.60 16.50
C LYS A 53 -7.14 -6.67 15.45
N GLY A 54 -7.24 -6.32 14.18
CA GLY A 54 -7.16 -7.26 13.07
C GLY A 54 -5.74 -7.52 12.58
N ALA A 55 -5.66 -8.34 11.53
CA ALA A 55 -4.41 -8.72 10.90
C ALA A 55 -3.74 -7.53 10.15
N PRO A 56 -2.42 -7.56 9.97
CA PRO A 56 -1.64 -6.56 9.22
C PRO A 56 -2.19 -6.24 7.81
N GLU A 57 -2.84 -7.20 7.19
CA GLU A 57 -3.45 -7.04 5.86
C GLU A 57 -4.52 -5.93 5.84
N GLY A 58 -5.37 -5.86 6.86
CA GLY A 58 -6.38 -4.82 7.01
C GLY A 58 -5.76 -3.43 7.11
N ARG A 59 -4.72 -3.29 7.93
CA ARG A 59 -3.98 -2.03 8.10
C ARG A 59 -3.28 -1.60 6.82
N ARG A 60 -2.64 -2.53 6.09
CA ARG A 60 -2.06 -2.24 4.76
C ARG A 60 -3.12 -1.83 3.75
N ARG A 61 -4.27 -2.50 3.74
CA ARG A 61 -5.38 -2.16 2.84
C ARG A 61 -5.89 -0.74 3.09
N PHE A 62 -6.09 -0.37 4.34
CA PHE A 62 -6.47 0.99 4.74
C PHE A 62 -5.44 2.00 4.22
N LEU A 63 -4.16 1.83 4.57
CA LEU A 63 -3.09 2.73 4.14
C LEU A 63 -3.00 2.86 2.61
N ASN A 64 -3.14 1.75 1.90
CA ASN A 64 -3.13 1.75 0.44
C ASN A 64 -4.32 2.53 -0.14
N MET A 65 -5.51 2.38 0.45
CA MET A 65 -6.72 3.06 0.00
C MET A 65 -6.58 4.58 0.19
N GLU A 66 -6.22 5.01 1.39
CA GLU A 66 -6.06 6.42 1.73
C GLU A 66 -4.99 7.11 0.88
N LEU A 67 -3.80 6.49 0.78
CA LEU A 67 -2.72 7.03 -0.04
C LEU A 67 -3.06 7.05 -1.54
N SER A 68 -3.76 6.04 -2.04
CA SER A 68 -4.17 6.01 -3.45
C SER A 68 -5.16 7.10 -3.78
N GLN A 69 -6.05 7.46 -2.85
CA GLN A 69 -6.97 8.59 -3.03
C GLN A 69 -6.22 9.94 -3.04
N ALA A 70 -5.20 10.08 -2.18
CA ALA A 70 -4.48 11.33 -1.99
C ALA A 70 -3.37 11.57 -3.04
N ASP A 71 -2.75 10.51 -3.56
CA ASP A 71 -1.56 10.57 -4.43
C ASP A 71 -1.67 9.58 -5.60
N ALA A 72 -1.94 10.13 -6.80
CA ALA A 72 -2.03 9.32 -8.03
C ALA A 72 -0.70 8.63 -8.38
N THR A 73 0.45 9.20 -8.00
CA THR A 73 1.77 8.58 -8.21
C THR A 73 1.90 7.33 -7.33
N TYR A 74 1.48 7.42 -6.06
CA TYR A 74 1.45 6.26 -5.17
C TYR A 74 0.55 5.15 -5.73
N PHE A 75 -0.65 5.50 -6.19
CA PHE A 75 -1.57 4.53 -6.81
C PHE A 75 -0.92 3.79 -7.98
N TYR A 76 -0.25 4.54 -8.87
CA TYR A 76 0.45 3.96 -10.00
C TYR A 76 1.59 3.03 -9.57
N ASP A 77 2.47 3.49 -8.66
CA ASP A 77 3.61 2.72 -8.18
C ASP A 77 3.17 1.45 -7.43
N LEU A 78 2.11 1.54 -6.61
CA LEU A 78 1.51 0.39 -5.94
C LEU A 78 0.93 -0.63 -6.94
N ALA A 79 0.24 -0.17 -7.98
CA ALA A 79 -0.33 -1.04 -9.01
C ALA A 79 0.75 -1.78 -9.79
N VAL A 80 1.84 -1.07 -10.16
CA VAL A 80 3.00 -1.68 -10.83
C VAL A 80 3.71 -2.67 -9.91
N TYR A 81 3.97 -2.28 -8.64
CA TYR A 81 4.55 -3.16 -7.62
C TYR A 81 3.76 -4.47 -7.47
N THR A 82 2.44 -4.37 -7.31
CA THR A 82 1.57 -5.53 -7.12
C THR A 82 1.60 -6.47 -8.33
N ARG A 83 1.63 -5.91 -9.54
CA ARG A 83 1.76 -6.70 -10.77
C ARG A 83 3.10 -7.41 -10.86
N LEU A 84 4.21 -6.71 -10.58
CA LEU A 84 5.55 -7.30 -10.58
C LEU A 84 5.68 -8.41 -9.54
N LEU A 85 5.15 -8.19 -8.33
CA LEU A 85 5.09 -9.19 -7.26
C LEU A 85 4.34 -10.45 -7.70
N SER A 86 3.19 -10.27 -8.35
CA SER A 86 2.40 -11.41 -8.87
C SER A 86 3.17 -12.18 -9.95
N GLN A 87 3.84 -11.50 -10.86
CA GLN A 87 4.65 -12.11 -11.93
C GLN A 87 5.86 -12.85 -11.34
N ARG A 88 6.59 -12.23 -10.38
CA ARG A 88 7.69 -12.87 -9.67
C ARG A 88 7.21 -14.14 -8.94
N ASN A 89 6.10 -14.06 -8.23
CA ASN A 89 5.53 -15.21 -7.53
C ASN A 89 5.10 -16.33 -8.47
N ALA A 90 4.58 -16.01 -9.66
CA ALA A 90 4.27 -17.02 -10.68
C ALA A 90 5.54 -17.70 -11.18
N LEU A 91 6.63 -16.93 -11.40
CA LEU A 91 7.93 -17.48 -11.78
C LEU A 91 8.53 -18.34 -10.66
N LEU A 92 8.46 -17.92 -9.40
CA LEU A 92 8.92 -18.72 -8.24
C LEU A 92 8.23 -20.09 -8.18
N LYS A 93 6.90 -20.13 -8.39
CA LYS A 93 6.15 -21.39 -8.43
C LYS A 93 6.60 -22.28 -9.59
N ARG A 94 6.78 -21.69 -10.79
CA ARG A 94 7.30 -22.42 -11.96
C ARG A 94 8.68 -23.02 -11.70
N LEU A 95 9.60 -22.23 -11.13
CA LEU A 95 10.95 -22.69 -10.79
C LEU A 95 10.94 -23.82 -9.75
N ARG A 96 10.04 -23.74 -8.77
CA ARG A 96 9.84 -24.80 -7.77
C ARG A 96 9.34 -26.11 -8.40
N GLU A 97 8.42 -26.03 -9.35
CA GLU A 97 7.74 -27.19 -9.94
C GLU A 97 8.55 -27.83 -11.07
N ARG A 98 9.22 -27.03 -11.87
CA ARG A 98 9.87 -27.47 -13.12
C ARG A 98 11.39 -27.35 -13.10
N GLY A 99 11.95 -26.80 -12.04
CA GLY A 99 13.35 -26.41 -12.00
C GLY A 99 13.64 -25.15 -12.82
N GLY A 100 14.90 -24.74 -12.81
CA GLY A 100 15.41 -23.56 -13.48
C GLY A 100 16.47 -22.87 -12.62
N ARG A 101 16.94 -21.72 -13.07
CA ARG A 101 18.02 -21.00 -12.40
C ARG A 101 17.46 -19.78 -11.64
N PRO A 102 17.92 -19.51 -10.40
CA PRO A 102 17.50 -18.34 -9.63
C PRO A 102 17.72 -17.02 -10.37
N GLU A 103 18.73 -16.95 -11.25
CA GLU A 103 19.06 -15.76 -12.03
C GLU A 103 17.92 -15.32 -12.97
N GLU A 104 16.99 -16.21 -13.29
CA GLU A 104 15.79 -15.89 -14.05
C GLU A 104 14.90 -14.88 -13.33
N LEU A 105 15.04 -14.70 -12.02
CA LEU A 105 14.27 -13.72 -11.21
C LEU A 105 14.79 -12.30 -11.38
N GLN A 106 16.05 -12.11 -11.77
CA GLN A 106 16.73 -10.81 -11.79
C GLN A 106 15.95 -9.67 -12.48
N PRO A 107 15.33 -9.86 -13.66
CA PRO A 107 14.58 -8.77 -14.32
C PRO A 107 13.38 -8.28 -13.51
N TRP A 108 12.76 -9.15 -12.69
CA TRP A 108 11.67 -8.80 -11.78
C TRP A 108 12.19 -8.21 -10.49
N ASP A 109 13.31 -8.71 -9.96
CA ASP A 109 13.91 -8.25 -8.70
C ASP A 109 14.29 -6.79 -8.76
N VAL A 110 14.97 -6.35 -9.82
CA VAL A 110 15.37 -4.95 -10.01
C VAL A 110 14.16 -4.02 -10.04
N GLN A 111 13.17 -4.33 -10.88
CA GLN A 111 11.97 -3.51 -11.00
C GLN A 111 11.12 -3.51 -9.72
N LEU A 112 11.03 -4.67 -9.05
CA LEU A 112 10.29 -4.83 -7.80
C LEU A 112 10.93 -4.00 -6.68
N ALA A 113 12.26 -4.00 -6.57
CA ALA A 113 13.03 -3.23 -5.61
C ALA A 113 12.80 -1.72 -5.79
N GLU A 114 12.88 -1.21 -7.02
CA GLU A 114 12.63 0.20 -7.33
C GLU A 114 11.23 0.64 -6.90
N LYS A 115 10.21 -0.17 -7.21
CA LYS A 115 8.82 0.14 -6.84
C LYS A 115 8.58 -0.03 -5.34
N ALA A 116 9.23 -1.00 -4.70
CA ALA A 116 9.17 -1.19 -3.26
C ALA A 116 9.66 0.06 -2.51
N VAL A 117 10.80 0.61 -2.90
CA VAL A 117 11.35 1.85 -2.29
C VAL A 117 10.36 2.99 -2.37
N ARG A 118 9.78 3.25 -3.55
CA ARG A 118 8.80 4.34 -3.73
C ARG A 118 7.55 4.17 -2.86
N VAL A 119 7.01 2.94 -2.81
CA VAL A 119 5.86 2.62 -1.97
C VAL A 119 6.18 2.82 -0.50
N VAL A 120 7.35 2.34 -0.04
CA VAL A 120 7.79 2.46 1.36
C VAL A 120 7.95 3.92 1.76
N GLN A 121 8.66 4.72 0.96
CA GLN A 121 8.87 6.15 1.25
C GLN A 121 7.55 6.90 1.44
N LYS A 122 6.61 6.72 0.51
CA LYS A 122 5.28 7.34 0.61
C LYS A 122 4.50 6.90 1.84
N ARG A 123 4.60 5.63 2.22
CA ARG A 123 3.96 5.11 3.43
C ARG A 123 4.61 5.68 4.69
N GLN A 124 5.94 5.77 4.76
CA GLN A 124 6.64 6.36 5.90
C GLN A 124 6.23 7.83 6.11
N GLU A 125 6.23 8.63 5.05
CA GLU A 125 5.79 10.04 5.10
C GLU A 125 4.34 10.16 5.60
N ALA A 126 3.45 9.31 5.07
CA ALA A 126 2.04 9.34 5.43
C ALA A 126 1.78 8.88 6.86
N VAL A 127 2.44 7.80 7.30
CA VAL A 127 2.29 7.27 8.66
C VAL A 127 2.81 8.27 9.70
N LYS A 128 3.91 8.98 9.41
CA LYS A 128 4.39 10.05 10.28
C LYS A 128 3.31 11.12 10.48
N LYS A 129 2.74 11.64 9.39
CA LYS A 129 1.65 12.63 9.47
C LYS A 129 0.42 12.07 10.19
N LEU A 130 0.04 10.82 9.88
CA LEU A 130 -1.09 10.17 10.52
C LEU A 130 -0.87 10.02 12.04
N SER A 131 0.34 9.65 12.47
CA SER A 131 0.70 9.52 13.88
C SER A 131 0.58 10.86 14.60
N ASP A 132 1.07 11.94 14.00
CA ASP A 132 0.99 13.28 14.57
C ASP A 132 -0.48 13.71 14.76
N PHE A 133 -1.30 13.65 13.71
CA PHE A 133 -2.72 14.03 13.79
C PHE A 133 -3.55 13.12 14.71
N ALA A 134 -3.36 11.80 14.61
CA ALA A 134 -4.08 10.86 15.45
C ALA A 134 -3.69 11.02 16.93
N GLY A 135 -2.41 11.28 17.21
CA GLY A 135 -1.92 11.57 18.56
C GLY A 135 -2.57 12.80 19.17
N GLU A 136 -2.65 13.92 18.41
CA GLU A 136 -3.32 15.14 18.87
C GLU A 136 -4.81 14.92 19.16
N VAL A 137 -5.51 14.21 18.28
CA VAL A 137 -6.94 13.91 18.46
C VAL A 137 -7.16 13.01 19.65
N HIS A 138 -6.36 11.95 19.78
CA HIS A 138 -6.44 11.00 20.90
C HIS A 138 -6.19 11.69 22.25
N GLN A 139 -5.15 12.53 22.31
CA GLN A 139 -4.84 13.30 23.52
C GLN A 139 -6.01 14.21 23.97
N ARG A 140 -6.70 14.85 23.01
CA ARG A 140 -7.90 15.64 23.31
C ARG A 140 -9.06 14.80 23.81
N LEU A 141 -9.26 13.60 23.27
CA LEU A 141 -10.34 12.68 23.67
C LEU A 141 -10.12 12.08 25.06
N THR A 142 -8.86 11.85 25.44
CA THR A 142 -8.49 11.24 26.74
C THR A 142 -8.14 12.26 27.83
N GLY A 143 -8.34 13.56 27.55
CA GLY A 143 -7.96 14.61 28.51
C GLY A 143 -6.45 14.72 28.75
N GLY A 144 -5.64 14.18 27.86
CA GLY A 144 -4.18 14.19 27.97
C GLY A 144 -3.58 12.99 28.71
N GLU A 145 -4.41 12.05 29.16
CA GLU A 145 -3.95 10.89 29.95
C GLU A 145 -3.23 9.84 29.09
N GLU A 146 -3.56 9.77 27.80
CA GLU A 146 -3.01 8.78 26.88
C GLU A 146 -2.29 9.42 25.70
N LYS A 147 -1.16 8.82 25.32
CA LYS A 147 -0.39 9.20 24.15
C LYS A 147 -0.45 8.09 23.09
N LEU A 148 -1.20 8.31 22.01
CA LEU A 148 -1.21 7.43 20.85
C LEU A 148 -0.03 7.74 19.93
N THR A 149 0.67 6.71 19.46
CA THR A 149 1.66 6.78 18.39
C THR A 149 1.38 5.69 17.36
N ILE A 150 1.65 5.99 16.09
CA ILE A 150 1.54 5.04 14.99
C ILE A 150 2.90 4.95 14.30
N GLU A 151 3.44 3.74 14.24
CA GLU A 151 4.75 3.47 13.64
C GLU A 151 4.59 2.62 12.38
N TYR A 152 5.41 2.89 11.38
CA TYR A 152 5.49 2.04 10.18
C TYR A 152 6.58 1.01 10.38
N ARG A 153 6.18 -0.25 10.61
CA ARG A 153 7.09 -1.38 10.77
C ARG A 153 7.33 -2.05 9.42
N ARG A 154 8.55 -2.00 8.96
CA ARG A 154 9.00 -2.61 7.71
C ARG A 154 10.23 -3.48 7.89
N HIS A 155 10.52 -4.28 6.88
CA HIS A 155 11.79 -4.99 6.78
C HIS A 155 12.86 -4.06 6.19
N GLY A 156 14.10 -4.22 6.68
CA GLY A 156 15.26 -3.49 6.17
C GLY A 156 15.65 -2.27 6.98
N PRO A 157 16.75 -1.63 6.57
CA PRO A 157 17.37 -0.54 7.32
C PRO A 157 16.54 0.75 7.26
N ASP A 158 16.57 1.54 8.32
CA ASP A 158 15.92 2.86 8.41
C ASP A 158 16.76 3.97 7.72
N GLU A 159 17.27 3.68 6.55
CA GLU A 159 18.17 4.53 5.83
C GLU A 159 17.51 5.20 4.61
N VAL A 160 18.30 6.08 3.95
CA VAL A 160 17.90 6.80 2.72
C VAL A 160 17.59 5.85 1.56
N ALA A 161 16.86 6.39 0.56
CA ALA A 161 16.33 5.61 -0.58
C ALA A 161 17.36 4.72 -1.29
N GLU A 162 18.58 5.21 -1.47
CA GLU A 162 19.66 4.48 -2.16
C GLU A 162 20.12 3.24 -1.39
N ALA A 163 20.29 3.37 -0.07
CA ALA A 163 20.64 2.26 0.80
C ALA A 163 19.50 1.22 0.86
N LEU A 164 18.25 1.69 0.89
CA LEU A 164 17.09 0.84 0.85
C LEU A 164 16.96 0.09 -0.49
N LEU A 165 17.23 0.75 -1.62
CA LEU A 165 17.25 0.10 -2.93
C LEU A 165 18.32 -1.00 -3.02
N SER A 166 19.52 -0.68 -2.57
CA SER A 166 20.62 -1.63 -2.51
C SER A 166 20.28 -2.82 -1.60
N TRP A 167 19.67 -2.55 -0.46
CA TRP A 167 19.21 -3.58 0.47
C TRP A 167 18.16 -4.50 -0.17
N TYR A 168 17.14 -3.95 -0.85
CA TYR A 168 16.13 -4.77 -1.53
C TYR A 168 16.73 -5.64 -2.62
N ASN A 169 17.61 -5.09 -3.47
CA ASN A 169 18.27 -5.83 -4.53
C ASN A 169 19.10 -7.01 -3.97
N ASN A 170 19.88 -6.76 -2.92
CA ASN A 170 20.68 -7.79 -2.28
C ASN A 170 19.79 -8.86 -1.60
N THR A 171 18.79 -8.42 -0.83
CA THR A 171 17.91 -9.34 -0.10
C THR A 171 17.08 -10.22 -1.03
N LEU A 172 16.53 -9.68 -2.13
CA LEU A 172 15.78 -10.46 -3.14
C LEU A 172 16.67 -11.52 -3.80
N ARG A 173 17.91 -11.16 -4.15
CA ARG A 173 18.88 -12.09 -4.70
C ARG A 173 19.25 -13.18 -3.69
N ASP A 174 19.61 -12.80 -2.48
CA ASP A 174 20.11 -13.71 -1.45
C ASP A 174 19.00 -14.64 -0.93
N SER A 175 17.74 -14.19 -0.92
CA SER A 175 16.58 -15.00 -0.55
C SER A 175 16.01 -15.86 -1.69
N ALA A 176 16.51 -15.75 -2.93
CA ALA A 176 15.92 -16.38 -4.11
C ALA A 176 15.66 -17.88 -3.93
N ALA A 177 16.64 -18.63 -3.40
CA ALA A 177 16.49 -20.07 -3.14
C ALA A 177 15.39 -20.40 -2.12
N ALA A 178 15.25 -19.58 -1.07
CA ALA A 178 14.19 -19.72 -0.07
C ALA A 178 12.81 -19.35 -0.65
N ASP A 179 12.76 -18.30 -1.45
CA ASP A 179 11.55 -17.86 -2.13
C ASP A 179 11.05 -18.89 -3.15
N ILE A 180 11.97 -19.54 -3.90
CA ILE A 180 11.64 -20.66 -4.81
C ILE A 180 11.01 -21.80 -4.03
N ARG A 181 11.64 -22.26 -2.92
CA ARG A 181 11.07 -23.33 -2.08
C ARG A 181 9.68 -23.00 -1.58
N ARG A 182 9.45 -21.76 -1.15
CA ARG A 182 8.16 -21.27 -0.64
C ARG A 182 7.14 -21.02 -1.76
N GLY A 183 7.60 -20.65 -2.95
CA GLY A 183 6.78 -20.24 -4.08
C GLY A 183 6.20 -18.82 -3.93
N SER A 184 6.81 -17.98 -3.07
CA SER A 184 6.38 -16.62 -2.80
C SER A 184 7.55 -15.75 -2.35
N THR A 185 7.46 -14.46 -2.64
CA THR A 185 8.42 -13.43 -2.26
C THR A 185 8.35 -13.17 -0.76
N GLY A 186 9.48 -13.23 -0.07
CA GLY A 186 9.58 -13.12 1.38
C GLY A 186 9.97 -11.74 1.90
N VAL A 187 10.14 -10.72 1.04
CA VAL A 187 10.53 -9.38 1.44
C VAL A 187 9.80 -8.34 0.60
N GLY A 188 9.40 -7.23 1.21
CA GLY A 188 8.79 -6.10 0.52
C GLY A 188 7.60 -5.50 1.25
N PRO A 189 7.09 -4.34 0.77
CA PRO A 189 6.01 -3.59 1.42
C PRO A 189 4.66 -4.32 1.51
N HIS A 190 4.51 -5.47 0.85
CA HIS A 190 3.35 -6.35 1.01
C HIS A 190 3.35 -7.13 2.33
N LEU A 191 4.45 -7.11 3.08
CA LEU A 191 4.62 -7.75 4.39
C LEU A 191 4.78 -6.76 5.55
N ASP A 192 4.85 -5.45 5.25
CA ASP A 192 4.99 -4.41 6.26
C ASP A 192 3.72 -4.25 7.10
N ASP A 193 3.83 -3.54 8.22
CA ASP A 193 2.70 -3.31 9.12
C ASP A 193 2.68 -1.89 9.70
N LEU A 194 1.53 -1.52 10.27
CA LEU A 194 1.36 -0.35 11.12
C LEU A 194 1.22 -0.83 12.57
N ILE A 195 2.01 -0.24 13.44
CA ILE A 195 1.99 -0.52 14.87
C ILE A 195 1.37 0.65 15.59
N LEU A 196 0.32 0.39 16.34
CA LEU A 196 -0.34 1.38 17.18
C LEU A 196 0.10 1.15 18.62
N LYS A 197 0.52 2.21 19.29
CA LYS A 197 0.96 2.15 20.69
C LYS A 197 0.24 3.21 21.51
N VAL A 198 -0.27 2.83 22.68
CA VAL A 198 -0.81 3.75 23.66
C VAL A 198 0.14 3.73 24.87
N ASN A 199 0.66 4.90 25.25
CA ASN A 199 1.66 5.05 26.32
C ASN A 199 2.86 4.10 26.14
N GLY A 200 3.25 3.84 24.90
CA GLY A 200 4.36 2.95 24.54
C GLY A 200 4.02 1.46 24.49
N ALA A 201 2.84 1.04 24.90
CA ALA A 201 2.37 -0.36 24.79
C ALA A 201 1.64 -0.60 23.46
N GLU A 202 1.97 -1.74 22.76
CA GLU A 202 1.35 -2.21 21.50
C GLU A 202 -0.01 -2.85 21.78
#